data_2ee72ce11d5b64f7f9febabf506b3f1d
#
_entry.id   2ee72ce11d5b64f7f9febabf506b3f1d
#
_cell.length_a   1.000
_cell.length_b   1.000
_cell.length_c   1.000
_cell.angle_alpha   90.00
_cell.angle_beta   90.00
_cell.angle_gamma   90.00
#
_symmetry.space_group_name_H-M   'P 1'
#
loop_
_entity.id
_entity.type
_entity.pdbx_description
1 polymer ?
#
loop_
_entity_poly.entity_id
_entity_poly.type
_entity_poly.pdbx_seq_one_letter_code
_entity_poly.pdbx_strand_id
1 'polypeptide(L)'
;MKFLQKLGKALMLPVACLPICGILMGIGYALCPATMQGGDITGIGNQIGFFLVKAGGALINNMALLFVIGVGVGMADKHDGTGGLAALASWLMITNLLSTAVVTTIMPSIAKNADATLAFDKISNPFIGILAGVIGSMCYNKFKDTKLPDWLSFFSGKRCVAIIAGVVSIIVSVVLLFVWPVVFTALITVGQSIAKMGAVGAGIYAFLNRLLIPTGLHHALNNVFWFDTIGLGDLTHFWAGETSKNVSWSLGMYMSGFFPCMMFGIPGAALAMIQTAKSNKKKIAIGLVGSAALCAFVCGVTEPFEFGFMFLAPGLYVIYAILYGIFTTITTLVGFRAGFSFSAGATDLVFSSSLPAAQKTWMIIPLGIAAFIVFYVVFRIAITKFDLKTPGREDDDLDEENITLANDDFTAMAAVILEGLGGSANVKSIDNCITRLRLEINDDNKIDEAKIKSSGAAGIIRPGKGNIQVIIGPKVQFVADEMEKLCK
;
A
#
# COMPACT_ATOMS: atom_id res chain seq x y z
N MET A 1 -13.50 -11.84 2.13
CA MET A 1 -12.61 -11.50 0.99
C MET A 1 -12.92 -10.16 0.34
N LYS A 2 -14.17 -9.83 -0.05
CA LYS A 2 -14.49 -8.53 -0.71
C LYS A 2 -14.04 -7.27 0.06
N PHE A 3 -14.17 -7.24 1.39
CA PHE A 3 -13.75 -6.10 2.22
C PHE A 3 -12.23 -5.86 2.14
N LEU A 4 -11.41 -6.90 2.33
CA LEU A 4 -9.95 -6.78 2.26
C LEU A 4 -9.46 -6.39 0.86
N GLN A 5 -10.11 -6.90 -0.20
CA GLN A 5 -9.81 -6.48 -1.57
C GLN A 5 -10.13 -5.00 -1.81
N LYS A 6 -11.28 -4.51 -1.28
CA LYS A 6 -11.66 -3.08 -1.38
C LYS A 6 -10.70 -2.21 -0.58
N LEU A 7 -10.30 -2.65 0.61
CA LEU A 7 -9.30 -1.97 1.43
C LEU A 7 -7.94 -1.92 0.73
N GLY A 8 -7.45 -3.06 0.19
CA GLY A 8 -6.20 -3.12 -0.56
C GLY A 8 -6.19 -2.16 -1.76
N LYS A 9 -7.30 -2.10 -2.52
CA LYS A 9 -7.44 -1.13 -3.63
C LYS A 9 -7.39 0.32 -3.12
N ALA A 10 -8.07 0.62 -2.01
CA ALA A 10 -8.08 1.96 -1.42
C ALA A 10 -6.70 2.41 -0.91
N LEU A 11 -5.86 1.47 -0.46
CA LEU A 11 -4.50 1.74 0.00
C LEU A 11 -3.51 2.05 -1.14
N MET A 12 -3.81 1.62 -2.38
CA MET A 12 -2.89 1.83 -3.51
C MET A 12 -2.70 3.31 -3.85
N LEU A 13 -3.75 4.14 -3.75
CA LEU A 13 -3.68 5.55 -4.13
C LEU A 13 -2.75 6.37 -3.19
N PRO A 14 -2.87 6.29 -1.86
CA PRO A 14 -1.91 6.91 -0.94
C PRO A 14 -0.47 6.43 -1.15
N VAL A 15 -0.27 5.13 -1.36
CA VAL A 15 1.05 4.54 -1.59
C VAL A 15 1.69 5.04 -2.89
N ALA A 16 0.90 5.31 -3.93
CA ALA A 16 1.42 5.80 -5.20
C ALA A 16 2.12 7.17 -5.11
N CYS A 17 1.89 7.95 -4.03
CA CYS A 17 2.59 9.21 -3.80
C CYS A 17 3.99 9.04 -3.19
N LEU A 18 4.30 7.87 -2.60
CA LEU A 18 5.51 7.67 -1.81
C LEU A 18 6.81 7.55 -2.62
N PRO A 19 6.85 6.99 -3.83
CA PRO A 19 8.08 6.90 -4.61
C PRO A 19 8.78 8.23 -4.86
N ILE A 20 8.00 9.29 -5.14
CA ILE A 20 8.57 10.62 -5.34
C ILE A 20 9.25 11.14 -4.06
N CYS A 21 8.70 10.79 -2.89
CA CYS A 21 9.25 11.18 -1.60
C CYS A 21 10.61 10.54 -1.36
N GLY A 22 10.73 9.23 -1.63
CA GLY A 22 11.99 8.51 -1.53
C GLY A 22 13.06 9.10 -2.44
N ILE A 23 12.72 9.39 -3.70
CA ILE A 23 13.65 10.03 -4.65
C ILE A 23 14.11 11.40 -4.14
N LEU A 24 13.17 12.26 -3.72
CA LEU A 24 13.50 13.59 -3.21
C LEU A 24 14.39 13.52 -1.96
N MET A 25 14.06 12.64 -1.01
CA MET A 25 14.86 12.47 0.19
C MET A 25 16.23 11.88 -0.12
N GLY A 26 16.33 10.88 -0.98
CA GLY A 26 17.60 10.28 -1.38
C GLY A 26 18.54 11.29 -2.05
N ILE A 27 18.05 12.08 -3.01
CA ILE A 27 18.80 13.16 -3.63
C ILE A 27 19.18 14.21 -2.58
N GLY A 28 18.25 14.58 -1.71
CA GLY A 28 18.44 15.57 -0.67
C GLY A 28 19.52 15.16 0.33
N TYR A 29 19.56 13.91 0.77
CA TYR A 29 20.61 13.38 1.65
C TYR A 29 21.96 13.30 0.94
N ALA A 30 22.00 12.97 -0.35
CA ALA A 30 23.24 12.99 -1.12
C ALA A 30 23.82 14.39 -1.27
N LEU A 31 22.98 15.42 -1.45
CA LEU A 31 23.40 16.82 -1.56
C LEU A 31 23.72 17.46 -0.20
N CYS A 32 23.02 17.07 0.87
CA CYS A 32 23.17 17.62 2.20
C CYS A 32 23.17 16.51 3.28
N PRO A 33 24.25 15.75 3.44
CA PRO A 33 24.38 14.74 4.50
C PRO A 33 24.18 15.31 5.92
N ALA A 34 24.51 16.59 6.11
CA ALA A 34 24.32 17.30 7.38
C ALA A 34 22.88 17.28 7.89
N THR A 35 21.88 17.07 7.02
CA THR A 35 20.46 16.95 7.41
C THR A 35 20.22 15.81 8.39
N MET A 36 20.96 14.70 8.28
CA MET A 36 20.85 13.52 9.16
C MET A 36 22.01 13.40 10.13
N GLN A 37 23.22 13.77 9.71
CA GLN A 37 24.44 13.62 10.50
C GLN A 37 24.69 14.79 11.45
N GLY A 38 23.90 15.86 11.33
CA GLY A 38 24.17 17.15 11.98
C GLY A 38 25.29 17.90 11.29
N GLY A 39 25.28 19.21 11.35
CA GLY A 39 26.28 20.08 10.76
C GLY A 39 25.69 21.31 10.13
N ASP A 40 26.53 22.05 9.41
CA ASP A 40 26.15 23.32 8.78
C ASP A 40 25.42 23.10 7.46
N ILE A 41 24.30 23.81 7.29
CA ILE A 41 23.46 23.76 6.09
C ILE A 41 23.77 24.98 5.19
N THR A 42 24.93 25.59 5.35
CA THR A 42 25.36 26.71 4.53
C THR A 42 25.79 26.27 3.12
N GLY A 43 25.58 27.16 2.16
CA GLY A 43 25.86 26.91 0.74
C GLY A 43 24.66 26.40 -0.04
N ILE A 44 24.57 26.83 -1.30
CA ILE A 44 23.40 26.58 -2.18
C ILE A 44 23.10 25.09 -2.33
N GLY A 45 24.12 24.23 -2.49
CA GLY A 45 23.95 22.78 -2.62
C GLY A 45 23.29 22.16 -1.39
N ASN A 46 23.80 22.50 -0.18
CA ASN A 46 23.24 22.02 1.09
C ASN A 46 21.82 22.54 1.31
N GLN A 47 21.54 23.79 0.97
CA GLN A 47 20.19 24.38 1.10
C GLN A 47 19.20 23.69 0.16
N ILE A 48 19.58 23.40 -1.08
CA ILE A 48 18.73 22.64 -2.02
C ILE A 48 18.52 21.22 -1.47
N GLY A 49 19.57 20.54 -1.01
CA GLY A 49 19.48 19.20 -0.42
C GLY A 49 18.52 19.17 0.77
N PHE A 50 18.68 20.12 1.71
CA PHE A 50 17.77 20.27 2.85
C PHE A 50 16.32 20.48 2.43
N PHE A 51 16.09 21.37 1.44
CA PHE A 51 14.75 21.63 0.92
C PHE A 51 14.11 20.37 0.33
N LEU A 52 14.87 19.58 -0.44
CA LEU A 52 14.42 18.30 -1.01
C LEU A 52 14.08 17.26 0.08
N VAL A 53 14.91 17.15 1.13
CA VAL A 53 14.61 16.28 2.27
C VAL A 53 13.30 16.70 2.95
N LYS A 54 13.10 18.00 3.18
CA LYS A 54 11.85 18.51 3.77
C LYS A 54 10.65 18.28 2.87
N ALA A 55 10.79 18.47 1.56
CA ALA A 55 9.71 18.21 0.59
C ALA A 55 9.30 16.73 0.57
N GLY A 56 10.26 15.80 0.47
CA GLY A 56 9.97 14.36 0.53
C GLY A 56 9.43 13.94 1.90
N GLY A 57 10.04 14.43 2.98
CA GLY A 57 9.60 14.17 4.35
C GLY A 57 8.19 14.65 4.65
N ALA A 58 7.71 15.71 3.99
CA ALA A 58 6.37 16.25 4.23
C ALA A 58 5.26 15.22 4.02
N LEU A 59 5.37 14.37 3.00
CA LEU A 59 4.38 13.32 2.75
C LEU A 59 4.63 12.07 3.60
N ILE A 60 5.89 11.65 3.76
CA ILE A 60 6.23 10.46 4.56
C ILE A 60 5.85 10.67 6.03
N ASN A 61 6.14 11.83 6.61
CA ASN A 61 5.79 12.14 7.99
C ASN A 61 4.28 12.24 8.23
N ASN A 62 3.50 12.50 7.16
CA ASN A 62 2.04 12.56 7.18
C ASN A 62 1.39 11.37 6.49
N MET A 63 2.10 10.26 6.34
CA MET A 63 1.59 9.05 5.65
C MET A 63 0.28 8.55 6.28
N ALA A 64 0.16 8.59 7.61
CA ALA A 64 -1.08 8.23 8.29
C ALA A 64 -2.29 9.03 7.76
N LEU A 65 -2.12 10.34 7.56
CA LEU A 65 -3.17 11.22 7.03
C LEU A 65 -3.51 10.90 5.56
N LEU A 66 -2.51 10.54 4.75
CA LEU A 66 -2.74 10.08 3.39
C LEU A 66 -3.60 8.80 3.37
N PHE A 67 -3.34 7.86 4.28
CA PHE A 67 -4.17 6.67 4.43
C PHE A 67 -5.58 6.97 4.91
N VAL A 68 -5.75 7.90 5.85
CA VAL A 68 -7.08 8.37 6.31
C VAL A 68 -7.93 8.77 5.11
N ILE A 69 -7.42 9.68 4.29
CA ILE A 69 -8.15 10.23 3.14
C ILE A 69 -8.33 9.17 2.06
N GLY A 70 -7.24 8.46 1.71
CA GLY A 70 -7.26 7.44 0.66
C GLY A 70 -8.24 6.30 0.95
N VAL A 71 -8.27 5.79 2.18
CA VAL A 71 -9.21 4.75 2.60
C VAL A 71 -10.62 5.31 2.74
N GLY A 72 -10.77 6.51 3.31
CA GLY A 72 -12.08 7.17 3.47
C GLY A 72 -12.81 7.39 2.15
N VAL A 73 -12.08 7.83 1.11
CA VAL A 73 -12.63 8.01 -0.25
C VAL A 73 -12.71 6.68 -0.99
N GLY A 74 -11.63 5.89 -0.99
CA GLY A 74 -11.52 4.66 -1.79
C GLY A 74 -12.49 3.56 -1.36
N MET A 75 -12.88 3.51 -0.09
CA MET A 75 -13.89 2.57 0.41
C MET A 75 -15.33 3.13 0.39
N ALA A 76 -15.52 4.41 0.11
CA ALA A 76 -16.84 4.99 -0.09
C ALA A 76 -17.47 4.48 -1.40
N ASP A 77 -18.77 4.18 -1.39
CA ASP A 77 -19.45 3.57 -2.55
C ASP A 77 -19.46 4.48 -3.80
N LYS A 78 -19.48 5.79 -3.60
CA LYS A 78 -19.48 6.77 -4.69
C LYS A 78 -18.16 7.52 -4.83
N HIS A 79 -17.09 7.08 -4.15
CA HIS A 79 -15.77 7.71 -4.17
C HIS A 79 -15.80 9.24 -3.97
N ASP A 80 -16.74 9.74 -3.17
CA ASP A 80 -16.91 11.17 -2.99
C ASP A 80 -16.13 11.70 -1.75
N GLY A 81 -15.80 12.99 -1.77
CA GLY A 81 -15.01 13.64 -0.73
C GLY A 81 -15.64 13.61 0.67
N THR A 82 -16.96 13.36 0.78
CA THR A 82 -17.63 13.27 2.09
C THR A 82 -17.10 12.10 2.92
N GLY A 83 -16.77 10.95 2.25
CA GLY A 83 -16.14 9.82 2.91
C GLY A 83 -14.76 10.17 3.47
N GLY A 84 -13.98 10.93 2.69
CA GLY A 84 -12.67 11.44 3.13
C GLY A 84 -12.77 12.45 4.27
N LEU A 85 -13.74 13.37 4.21
CA LEU A 85 -13.98 14.33 5.29
C LEU A 85 -14.41 13.64 6.59
N ALA A 86 -15.30 12.65 6.50
CA ALA A 86 -15.72 11.87 7.65
C ALA A 86 -14.57 11.06 8.26
N ALA A 87 -13.69 10.52 7.42
CA ALA A 87 -12.48 9.83 7.85
C ALA A 87 -11.50 10.78 8.54
N LEU A 88 -11.30 11.99 7.99
CA LEU A 88 -10.48 13.02 8.61
C LEU A 88 -11.04 13.46 9.95
N ALA A 89 -12.35 13.66 10.07
CA ALA A 89 -13.00 13.95 11.33
C ALA A 89 -12.77 12.84 12.38
N SER A 90 -12.92 11.57 11.96
CA SER A 90 -12.59 10.41 12.80
C SER A 90 -11.14 10.41 13.27
N TRP A 91 -10.20 10.65 12.36
CA TRP A 91 -8.77 10.72 12.67
C TRP A 91 -8.47 11.80 13.72
N LEU A 92 -8.95 13.02 13.50
CA LEU A 92 -8.74 14.14 14.41
C LEU A 92 -9.36 13.86 15.80
N MET A 93 -10.55 13.26 15.84
CA MET A 93 -11.18 12.88 17.10
C MET A 93 -10.35 11.83 17.85
N ILE A 94 -9.96 10.73 17.18
CA ILE A 94 -9.21 9.64 17.81
C ILE A 94 -7.84 10.14 18.29
N THR A 95 -7.08 10.81 17.46
CA THR A 95 -5.71 11.24 17.80
C THR A 95 -5.67 12.33 18.86
N ASN A 96 -6.66 13.22 18.89
CA ASN A 96 -6.76 14.23 19.96
C ASN A 96 -7.23 13.62 21.28
N LEU A 97 -8.31 12.81 21.28
CA LEU A 97 -8.83 12.18 22.49
C LEU A 97 -7.83 11.22 23.13
N LEU A 98 -7.03 10.55 22.31
CA LEU A 98 -6.00 9.60 22.74
C LEU A 98 -4.59 10.19 22.73
N SER A 99 -4.44 11.51 22.66
CA SER A 99 -3.14 12.15 22.89
C SER A 99 -2.66 11.91 24.31
N THR A 100 -1.35 11.78 24.49
CA THR A 100 -0.75 11.56 25.82
C THR A 100 -1.24 12.60 26.85
N ALA A 101 -1.34 13.88 26.45
CA ALA A 101 -1.81 14.95 27.34
C ALA A 101 -3.24 14.72 27.84
N VAL A 102 -4.17 14.33 26.96
CA VAL A 102 -5.57 14.07 27.34
C VAL A 102 -5.67 12.80 28.17
N VAL A 103 -5.03 11.71 27.72
CA VAL A 103 -5.13 10.41 28.40
C VAL A 103 -4.54 10.45 29.81
N THR A 104 -3.40 11.09 30.01
CA THR A 104 -2.79 11.21 31.34
C THR A 104 -3.59 12.12 32.27
N THR A 105 -4.36 13.06 31.71
CA THR A 105 -5.29 13.89 32.49
C THR A 105 -6.51 13.08 32.95
N ILE A 106 -7.09 12.26 32.06
CA ILE A 106 -8.28 11.43 32.36
C ILE A 106 -7.90 10.24 33.26
N MET A 107 -6.74 9.63 33.00
CA MET A 107 -6.23 8.43 33.67
C MET A 107 -4.77 8.67 34.16
N PRO A 108 -4.57 9.34 35.31
CA PRO A 108 -3.22 9.63 35.81
C PRO A 108 -2.35 8.40 36.09
N SER A 109 -2.94 7.21 36.19
CA SER A 109 -2.24 5.94 36.32
C SER A 109 -1.40 5.61 35.08
N ILE A 110 -1.82 6.05 33.89
CA ILE A 110 -1.09 5.83 32.62
C ILE A 110 0.23 6.60 32.63
N ALA A 111 0.27 7.80 33.21
CA ALA A 111 1.51 8.58 33.33
C ALA A 111 2.61 7.87 34.14
N LYS A 112 2.24 6.88 34.98
CA LYS A 112 3.18 6.06 35.76
C LYS A 112 3.71 4.83 35.00
N ASN A 113 3.15 4.53 33.84
CA ASN A 113 3.54 3.41 32.98
C ASN A 113 4.17 3.95 31.70
N ALA A 114 5.50 3.81 31.58
CA ALA A 114 6.25 4.33 30.44
C ALA A 114 5.80 3.72 29.09
N ASP A 115 5.52 2.41 29.04
CA ASP A 115 5.07 1.73 27.82
C ASP A 115 3.68 2.19 27.39
N ALA A 116 2.76 2.37 28.35
CA ALA A 116 1.43 2.88 28.04
C ALA A 116 1.48 4.36 27.59
N THR A 117 2.32 5.18 28.20
CA THR A 117 2.55 6.58 27.77
C THR A 117 3.12 6.61 26.34
N LEU A 118 4.11 5.79 26.05
CA LEU A 118 4.69 5.68 24.72
C LEU A 118 3.66 5.21 23.67
N ALA A 119 2.75 4.31 24.04
CA ALA A 119 1.68 3.86 23.14
C ALA A 119 0.81 5.04 22.65
N PHE A 120 0.47 5.95 23.55
CA PHE A 120 -0.33 7.15 23.24
C PHE A 120 0.48 8.26 22.56
N ASP A 121 1.79 8.35 22.82
CA ASP A 121 2.68 9.24 22.09
C ASP A 121 2.76 8.85 20.59
N LYS A 122 2.68 7.56 20.31
CA LYS A 122 2.68 6.99 18.95
C LYS A 122 1.28 6.69 18.38
N ILE A 123 0.23 7.35 18.87
CA ILE A 123 -1.15 7.14 18.39
C ILE A 123 -1.35 7.61 16.95
N SER A 124 -0.60 8.62 16.50
CA SER A 124 -0.64 9.16 15.15
C SER A 124 0.17 8.28 14.19
N ASN A 125 -0.37 7.09 13.87
CA ASN A 125 0.30 6.10 13.03
C ASN A 125 -0.62 5.60 11.89
N PRO A 126 -0.06 4.98 10.84
CA PRO A 126 -0.83 4.50 9.69
C PRO A 126 -1.96 3.50 10.03
N PHE A 127 -1.79 2.65 11.05
CA PHE A 127 -2.84 1.73 11.48
C PHE A 127 -4.09 2.48 11.96
N ILE A 128 -3.92 3.47 12.83
CA ILE A 128 -5.02 4.34 13.28
C ILE A 128 -5.59 5.15 12.12
N GLY A 129 -4.73 5.57 11.17
CA GLY A 129 -5.16 6.22 9.93
C GLY A 129 -6.08 5.35 9.08
N ILE A 130 -5.73 4.10 8.88
CA ILE A 130 -6.57 3.12 8.16
C ILE A 130 -7.88 2.89 8.91
N LEU A 131 -7.83 2.73 10.24
CA LEU A 131 -9.02 2.56 11.07
C LEU A 131 -9.98 3.76 10.93
N ALA A 132 -9.48 4.97 11.01
CA ALA A 132 -10.27 6.19 10.83
C ALA A 132 -10.87 6.28 9.41
N GLY A 133 -10.09 5.89 8.39
CA GLY A 133 -10.56 5.78 7.02
C GLY A 133 -11.72 4.81 6.86
N VAL A 134 -11.62 3.64 7.48
CA VAL A 134 -12.69 2.63 7.51
C VAL A 134 -13.94 3.16 8.23
N ILE A 135 -13.79 3.81 9.38
CA ILE A 135 -14.92 4.42 10.11
C ILE A 135 -15.63 5.43 9.21
N GLY A 136 -14.89 6.37 8.61
CA GLY A 136 -15.46 7.40 7.75
C GLY A 136 -16.21 6.83 6.55
N SER A 137 -15.60 5.88 5.83
CA SER A 137 -16.23 5.23 4.68
C SER A 137 -17.45 4.39 5.05
N MET A 138 -17.41 3.65 6.17
CA MET A 138 -18.56 2.87 6.65
C MET A 138 -19.72 3.79 7.06
N CYS A 139 -19.43 4.88 7.76
CA CYS A 139 -20.44 5.89 8.10
C CYS A 139 -21.03 6.52 6.85
N TYR A 140 -20.19 6.85 5.86
CA TYR A 140 -20.65 7.35 4.57
C TYR A 140 -21.61 6.37 3.88
N ASN A 141 -21.18 5.13 3.70
CA ASN A 141 -21.95 4.12 2.98
C ASN A 141 -23.31 3.86 3.62
N LYS A 142 -23.39 3.94 4.96
CA LYS A 142 -24.60 3.66 5.72
C LYS A 142 -25.54 4.88 5.84
N PHE A 143 -24.99 6.10 5.96
CA PHE A 143 -25.78 7.26 6.38
C PHE A 143 -25.89 8.38 5.33
N LYS A 144 -25.27 8.26 4.16
CA LYS A 144 -25.29 9.27 3.09
C LYS A 144 -26.70 9.66 2.60
N ASP A 145 -27.66 8.78 2.74
CA ASP A 145 -29.03 8.97 2.26
C ASP A 145 -30.04 9.12 3.43
N THR A 146 -29.55 9.34 4.67
CA THR A 146 -30.39 9.46 5.87
C THR A 146 -31.23 10.74 5.82
N LYS A 147 -32.54 10.59 5.99
CA LYS A 147 -33.49 11.70 6.12
C LYS A 147 -33.75 11.95 7.60
N LEU A 148 -33.51 13.17 8.05
CA LEU A 148 -33.80 13.62 9.41
C LEU A 148 -35.13 14.39 9.43
N PRO A 149 -35.80 14.53 10.58
CA PRO A 149 -36.98 15.37 10.75
C PRO A 149 -36.75 16.82 10.28
N ASP A 150 -37.82 17.54 9.89
CA ASP A 150 -37.73 18.86 9.27
C ASP A 150 -36.90 19.87 10.04
N TRP A 151 -36.95 19.87 11.37
CA TRP A 151 -36.18 20.75 12.24
C TRP A 151 -34.66 20.43 12.25
N LEU A 152 -34.25 19.25 11.79
CA LEU A 152 -32.86 18.84 11.60
C LEU A 152 -32.52 18.62 10.12
N SER A 153 -33.40 19.01 9.19
CA SER A 153 -33.24 18.74 7.77
C SER A 153 -31.94 19.27 7.17
N PHE A 154 -31.38 20.35 7.72
CA PHE A 154 -30.06 20.87 7.34
C PHE A 154 -28.95 19.81 7.46
N PHE A 155 -29.03 18.93 8.44
CA PHE A 155 -28.04 17.88 8.70
C PHE A 155 -28.36 16.57 7.95
N SER A 156 -29.41 16.53 7.12
CA SER A 156 -29.79 15.34 6.38
C SER A 156 -28.79 14.96 5.29
N GLY A 157 -28.81 13.70 4.88
CA GLY A 157 -28.00 13.14 3.80
C GLY A 157 -26.51 13.15 4.14
N LYS A 158 -25.68 13.52 3.18
CA LYS A 158 -24.20 13.52 3.34
C LYS A 158 -23.68 14.37 4.49
N ARG A 159 -24.44 15.40 4.92
CA ARG A 159 -24.02 16.31 6.01
C ARG A 159 -23.99 15.63 7.36
N CYS A 160 -24.85 14.64 7.63
CA CYS A 160 -24.82 13.91 8.91
C CYS A 160 -23.65 12.92 9.03
N VAL A 161 -23.05 12.54 7.93
CA VAL A 161 -22.02 11.48 7.90
C VAL A 161 -20.83 11.81 8.80
N ALA A 162 -20.28 13.03 8.69
CA ALA A 162 -19.15 13.46 9.52
C ALA A 162 -19.52 13.56 11.01
N ILE A 163 -20.74 13.95 11.32
CA ILE A 163 -21.25 14.03 12.72
C ILE A 163 -21.34 12.63 13.31
N ILE A 164 -21.93 11.69 12.57
CA ILE A 164 -22.05 10.28 13.02
C ILE A 164 -20.65 9.66 13.14
N ALA A 165 -19.76 9.90 12.17
CA ALA A 165 -18.38 9.43 12.24
C ALA A 165 -17.66 9.96 13.50
N GLY A 166 -17.91 11.23 13.89
CA GLY A 166 -17.41 11.80 15.13
C GLY A 166 -17.92 11.05 16.37
N VAL A 167 -19.22 10.79 16.45
CA VAL A 167 -19.82 10.03 17.57
C VAL A 167 -19.25 8.61 17.64
N VAL A 168 -19.17 7.91 16.49
CA VAL A 168 -18.55 6.58 16.42
C VAL A 168 -17.10 6.63 16.87
N SER A 169 -16.36 7.68 16.51
CA SER A 169 -14.95 7.85 16.89
C SER A 169 -14.78 8.08 18.39
N ILE A 170 -15.71 8.72 19.07
CA ILE A 170 -15.70 8.83 20.55
C ILE A 170 -15.80 7.42 21.17
N ILE A 171 -16.75 6.62 20.70
CA ILE A 171 -16.93 5.24 21.19
C ILE A 171 -15.68 4.41 20.92
N VAL A 172 -15.13 4.48 19.70
CA VAL A 172 -13.91 3.78 19.33
C VAL A 172 -12.71 4.26 20.17
N SER A 173 -12.61 5.56 20.46
CA SER A 173 -11.55 6.10 21.32
C SER A 173 -11.63 5.53 22.74
N VAL A 174 -12.84 5.39 23.30
CA VAL A 174 -13.01 4.74 24.61
C VAL A 174 -12.53 3.29 24.59
N VAL A 175 -12.83 2.55 23.53
CA VAL A 175 -12.33 1.17 23.37
C VAL A 175 -10.80 1.16 23.23
N LEU A 176 -10.25 2.01 22.37
CA LEU A 176 -8.81 2.11 22.14
C LEU A 176 -8.04 2.57 23.38
N LEU A 177 -8.65 3.36 24.27
CA LEU A 177 -8.02 3.77 25.53
C LEU A 177 -7.53 2.58 26.36
N PHE A 178 -8.24 1.46 26.31
CA PHE A 178 -7.88 0.23 27.03
C PHE A 178 -7.17 -0.80 26.15
N VAL A 179 -7.55 -0.90 24.88
CA VAL A 179 -7.03 -1.93 23.96
C VAL A 179 -5.68 -1.53 23.37
N TRP A 180 -5.50 -0.26 23.01
CA TRP A 180 -4.30 0.20 22.30
C TRP A 180 -3.00 -0.01 23.08
N PRO A 181 -2.89 0.32 24.38
CA PRO A 181 -1.67 0.04 25.15
C PRO A 181 -1.32 -1.44 25.18
N VAL A 182 -2.31 -2.34 25.26
CA VAL A 182 -2.08 -3.79 25.26
C VAL A 182 -1.52 -4.26 23.91
N VAL A 183 -2.14 -3.82 22.80
CA VAL A 183 -1.68 -4.14 21.44
C VAL A 183 -0.28 -3.58 21.21
N PHE A 184 -0.03 -2.35 21.60
CA PHE A 184 1.25 -1.68 21.42
C PHE A 184 2.37 -2.36 22.24
N THR A 185 2.12 -2.66 23.52
CA THR A 185 3.07 -3.37 24.38
C THR A 185 3.36 -4.78 23.84
N ALA A 186 2.35 -5.49 23.31
CA ALA A 186 2.56 -6.78 22.67
C ALA A 186 3.47 -6.65 21.43
N LEU A 187 3.27 -5.63 20.59
CA LEU A 187 4.14 -5.36 19.43
C LEU A 187 5.58 -5.07 19.87
N ILE A 188 5.77 -4.25 20.91
CA ILE A 188 7.11 -3.97 21.48
C ILE A 188 7.76 -5.26 21.97
N THR A 189 7.05 -6.07 22.77
CA THR A 189 7.57 -7.31 23.35
C THR A 189 7.99 -8.30 22.26
N VAL A 190 7.15 -8.47 21.24
CA VAL A 190 7.48 -9.29 20.06
C VAL A 190 8.69 -8.72 19.34
N GLY A 191 8.73 -7.41 19.09
CA GLY A 191 9.85 -6.74 18.44
C GLY A 191 11.18 -6.93 19.19
N GLN A 192 11.19 -6.71 20.51
CA GLN A 192 12.37 -6.92 21.35
C GLN A 192 12.82 -8.38 21.37
N SER A 193 11.87 -9.32 21.36
CA SER A 193 12.19 -10.76 21.32
C SER A 193 12.84 -11.14 19.99
N ILE A 194 12.30 -10.63 18.88
CA ILE A 194 12.85 -10.81 17.54
C ILE A 194 14.24 -10.16 17.43
N ALA A 195 14.42 -8.96 17.97
CA ALA A 195 15.71 -8.23 17.93
C ALA A 195 16.85 -9.01 18.59
N LYS A 196 16.57 -9.75 19.67
CA LYS A 196 17.56 -10.59 20.35
C LYS A 196 18.02 -11.79 19.52
N MET A 197 17.31 -12.16 18.46
CA MET A 197 17.63 -13.33 17.62
C MET A 197 18.64 -13.01 16.50
N GLY A 198 19.16 -11.81 16.43
CA GLY A 198 20.17 -11.40 15.42
C GLY A 198 19.68 -11.61 13.98
N ALA A 199 20.49 -12.29 13.16
CA ALA A 199 20.16 -12.49 11.74
C ALA A 199 18.85 -13.25 11.50
N VAL A 200 18.56 -14.23 12.34
CA VAL A 200 17.28 -14.98 12.26
C VAL A 200 16.13 -14.05 12.60
N GLY A 201 16.30 -13.18 13.60
CA GLY A 201 15.31 -12.16 13.94
C GLY A 201 15.04 -11.20 12.80
N ALA A 202 16.07 -10.74 12.09
CA ALA A 202 15.90 -9.91 10.90
C ALA A 202 15.08 -10.64 9.82
N GLY A 203 15.29 -11.95 9.63
CA GLY A 203 14.50 -12.77 8.73
C GLY A 203 13.04 -12.94 9.17
N ILE A 204 12.80 -13.18 10.45
CA ILE A 204 11.42 -13.27 11.01
C ILE A 204 10.70 -11.92 10.84
N TYR A 205 11.39 -10.82 11.11
CA TYR A 205 10.85 -9.49 10.87
C TYR A 205 10.44 -9.30 9.40
N ALA A 206 11.34 -9.62 8.45
CA ALA A 206 11.06 -9.48 7.03
C ALA A 206 9.89 -10.35 6.56
N PHE A 207 9.80 -11.59 7.06
CA PHE A 207 8.66 -12.48 6.82
C PHE A 207 7.34 -11.87 7.31
N LEU A 208 7.30 -11.45 8.58
CA LEU A 208 6.11 -10.85 9.19
C LEU A 208 5.73 -9.53 8.50
N ASN A 209 6.73 -8.72 8.15
CA ASN A 209 6.53 -7.48 7.41
C ASN A 209 5.75 -7.74 6.11
N ARG A 210 6.19 -8.69 5.28
CA ARG A 210 5.48 -9.07 4.04
C ARG A 210 4.09 -9.63 4.32
N LEU A 211 3.96 -10.53 5.30
CA LEU A 211 2.69 -11.16 5.64
C LEU A 211 1.62 -10.15 6.10
N LEU A 212 2.03 -9.04 6.70
CA LEU A 212 1.14 -8.01 7.24
C LEU A 212 0.76 -6.91 6.24
N ILE A 213 1.36 -6.88 5.03
CA ILE A 213 1.03 -5.87 4.00
C ILE A 213 -0.48 -5.82 3.68
N PRO A 214 -1.21 -6.96 3.52
CA PRO A 214 -2.64 -6.91 3.20
C PRO A 214 -3.50 -6.16 4.21
N THR A 215 -3.02 -6.07 5.46
CA THR A 215 -3.72 -5.40 6.57
C THR A 215 -3.20 -3.99 6.85
N GLY A 216 -2.08 -3.58 6.23
CA GLY A 216 -1.38 -2.34 6.54
C GLY A 216 -0.62 -2.35 7.87
N LEU A 217 -0.69 -3.44 8.65
CA LEU A 217 -0.02 -3.55 9.95
C LEU A 217 1.51 -3.63 9.86
N HIS A 218 2.07 -3.91 8.67
CA HIS A 218 3.51 -3.87 8.44
C HIS A 218 4.12 -2.50 8.79
N HIS A 219 3.38 -1.39 8.63
CA HIS A 219 3.84 -0.07 9.05
C HIS A 219 4.02 0.05 10.57
N ALA A 220 3.14 -0.58 11.35
CA ALA A 220 3.31 -0.62 12.80
C ALA A 220 4.56 -1.42 13.19
N LEU A 221 4.82 -2.54 12.49
CA LEU A 221 6.02 -3.33 12.70
C LEU A 221 7.29 -2.57 12.26
N ASN A 222 7.24 -1.81 11.17
CA ASN A 222 8.35 -0.95 10.72
C ASN A 222 8.72 0.11 11.76
N ASN A 223 7.73 0.69 12.44
CA ASN A 223 7.99 1.64 13.53
C ASN A 223 8.83 1.02 14.65
N VAL A 224 8.67 -0.27 14.91
CA VAL A 224 9.44 -0.98 15.95
C VAL A 224 10.92 -1.13 15.56
N PHE A 225 11.23 -1.46 14.29
CA PHE A 225 12.60 -1.80 13.87
C PHE A 225 13.34 -0.65 13.19
N TRP A 226 12.67 0.16 12.38
CA TRP A 226 13.33 1.23 11.62
C TRP A 226 13.33 2.57 12.33
N PHE A 227 12.28 2.85 13.09
CA PHE A 227 12.14 4.07 13.88
C PHE A 227 12.32 3.75 15.37
N ASP A 228 12.65 4.73 16.17
CA ASP A 228 13.11 4.55 17.55
C ASP A 228 12.02 4.17 18.57
N THR A 229 11.11 3.26 18.23
CA THR A 229 10.00 2.86 19.13
C THR A 229 10.49 1.99 20.30
N ILE A 230 11.51 1.15 20.08
CA ILE A 230 12.08 0.24 21.08
C ILE A 230 13.58 0.50 21.32
N GLY A 231 14.07 1.66 20.94
CA GLY A 231 15.48 2.02 21.04
C GLY A 231 16.36 1.37 19.97
N LEU A 232 15.81 0.85 18.86
CA LEU A 232 16.59 0.34 17.74
C LEU A 232 16.91 1.44 16.72
N GLY A 233 15.89 2.06 16.13
CA GLY A 233 16.06 3.15 15.18
C GLY A 233 17.01 2.82 14.01
N ASP A 234 16.98 1.60 13.46
CA ASP A 234 17.98 1.10 12.50
C ASP A 234 18.15 2.02 11.28
N LEU A 235 17.04 2.56 10.78
CA LEU A 235 17.04 3.53 9.69
C LEU A 235 17.66 4.87 10.11
N THR A 236 17.25 5.39 11.26
CA THR A 236 17.67 6.71 11.75
C THR A 236 19.19 6.72 12.03
N HIS A 237 19.72 5.72 12.75
CA HIS A 237 21.15 5.59 13.04
C HIS A 237 21.96 5.37 11.76
N PHE A 238 21.44 4.58 10.81
CA PHE A 238 22.13 4.34 9.53
C PHE A 238 22.35 5.63 8.74
N TRP A 239 21.28 6.44 8.60
CA TRP A 239 21.34 7.72 7.87
C TRP A 239 21.99 8.85 8.66
N ALA A 240 22.06 8.76 9.99
CA ALA A 240 22.87 9.66 10.82
C ALA A 240 24.38 9.47 10.62
N GLY A 241 24.80 8.48 9.82
CA GLY A 241 26.22 8.21 9.57
C GLY A 241 26.89 7.45 10.69
N GLU A 242 26.13 6.82 11.58
CA GLU A 242 26.65 5.96 12.64
C GLU A 242 27.12 4.61 12.09
N THR A 243 27.77 3.84 12.94
CA THR A 243 28.25 2.48 12.60
C THR A 243 27.79 1.49 13.67
N SER A 244 27.97 0.20 13.43
CA SER A 244 27.68 -0.85 14.43
C SER A 244 28.50 -0.73 15.72
N LYS A 245 29.45 0.20 15.81
CA LYS A 245 30.17 0.51 17.07
C LYS A 245 29.36 1.43 17.99
N ASN A 246 28.42 2.16 17.44
CA ASN A 246 27.58 3.13 18.15
C ASN A 246 26.32 2.48 18.75
N VAL A 247 25.95 1.29 18.29
CA VAL A 247 24.72 0.58 18.65
C VAL A 247 25.00 -0.85 19.10
N SER A 248 24.05 -1.51 19.75
CA SER A 248 24.20 -2.88 20.26
C SER A 248 23.88 -3.99 19.26
N TRP A 249 23.53 -3.64 18.01
CA TRP A 249 23.22 -4.57 16.93
C TRP A 249 24.04 -4.27 15.68
N SER A 250 23.92 -5.12 14.67
CA SER A 250 24.58 -4.89 13.38
C SER A 250 23.75 -3.91 12.56
N LEU A 251 24.15 -2.65 12.53
CA LEU A 251 23.42 -1.53 11.93
C LEU A 251 23.11 -1.80 10.46
N GLY A 252 21.88 -1.54 10.06
CA GLY A 252 21.32 -1.83 8.73
C GLY A 252 20.78 -3.25 8.55
N MET A 253 20.86 -4.13 9.56
CA MET A 253 20.45 -5.53 9.42
C MET A 253 18.94 -5.70 9.16
N TYR A 254 18.11 -4.77 9.61
CA TYR A 254 16.67 -4.81 9.41
C TYR A 254 16.22 -4.16 8.10
N MET A 255 17.15 -3.61 7.32
CA MET A 255 16.90 -3.00 6.01
C MET A 255 17.51 -3.80 4.87
N SER A 256 18.73 -4.29 5.06
CA SER A 256 19.60 -4.80 3.99
C SER A 256 19.02 -5.95 3.19
N GLY A 257 18.30 -6.86 3.85
CA GLY A 257 17.74 -8.05 3.21
C GLY A 257 16.61 -7.78 2.22
N PHE A 258 16.00 -6.61 2.30
CA PHE A 258 14.96 -6.22 1.37
C PHE A 258 15.51 -5.89 -0.02
N PHE A 259 16.73 -5.38 -0.15
CA PHE A 259 17.33 -5.00 -1.43
C PHE A 259 17.42 -6.16 -2.43
N PRO A 260 18.01 -7.32 -2.13
CA PRO A 260 18.04 -8.44 -3.08
C PRO A 260 16.64 -8.91 -3.48
N CYS A 261 15.70 -8.91 -2.52
CA CYS A 261 14.33 -9.36 -2.76
C CYS A 261 13.56 -8.38 -3.66
N MET A 262 13.59 -7.08 -3.35
CA MET A 262 12.84 -6.08 -4.08
C MET A 262 13.42 -5.81 -5.47
N MET A 263 14.74 -5.65 -5.55
CA MET A 263 15.41 -5.31 -6.81
C MET A 263 15.53 -6.49 -7.76
N PHE A 264 15.65 -7.71 -7.27
CA PHE A 264 15.90 -8.88 -8.12
C PHE A 264 14.87 -10.00 -7.94
N GLY A 265 14.47 -10.29 -6.69
CA GLY A 265 13.48 -11.34 -6.40
C GLY A 265 12.14 -11.04 -7.05
N ILE A 266 11.62 -9.82 -6.92
CA ILE A 266 10.35 -9.41 -7.56
C ILE A 266 10.44 -9.50 -9.09
N PRO A 267 11.46 -8.95 -9.79
CA PRO A 267 11.63 -9.19 -11.22
C PRO A 267 11.67 -10.66 -11.62
N GLY A 268 12.30 -11.52 -10.81
CA GLY A 268 12.30 -12.97 -11.04
C GLY A 268 10.90 -13.58 -10.93
N ALA A 269 10.16 -13.24 -9.89
CA ALA A 269 8.77 -13.66 -9.68
C ALA A 269 7.84 -13.12 -10.80
N ALA A 270 8.04 -11.87 -11.20
CA ALA A 270 7.31 -11.22 -12.30
C ALA A 270 7.54 -11.96 -13.62
N LEU A 271 8.78 -12.32 -13.93
CA LEU A 271 9.11 -13.09 -15.13
C LEU A 271 8.44 -14.47 -15.12
N ALA A 272 8.39 -15.14 -13.95
CA ALA A 272 7.68 -16.42 -13.81
C ALA A 272 6.17 -16.27 -14.09
N MET A 273 5.53 -15.23 -13.55
CA MET A 273 4.11 -14.94 -13.81
C MET A 273 3.86 -14.64 -15.29
N ILE A 274 4.68 -13.78 -15.92
CA ILE A 274 4.56 -13.42 -17.34
C ILE A 274 4.73 -14.65 -18.24
N GLN A 275 5.71 -15.52 -17.95
CA GLN A 275 5.95 -16.71 -18.76
C GLN A 275 4.89 -17.79 -18.61
N THR A 276 4.24 -17.85 -17.45
CA THR A 276 3.15 -18.81 -17.18
C THR A 276 1.77 -18.26 -17.53
N ALA A 277 1.66 -16.98 -17.91
CA ALA A 277 0.40 -16.38 -18.37
C ALA A 277 -0.09 -17.07 -19.66
N LYS A 278 -1.43 -17.15 -19.82
CA LYS A 278 -2.07 -17.64 -21.06
C LYS A 278 -1.64 -16.75 -22.23
N SER A 279 -1.48 -17.34 -23.43
CA SER A 279 -0.92 -16.65 -24.60
C SER A 279 -1.67 -15.37 -24.97
N ASN A 280 -3.00 -15.40 -24.91
CA ASN A 280 -3.91 -14.29 -25.18
C ASN A 280 -3.84 -13.15 -24.14
N LYS A 281 -3.39 -13.43 -22.89
CA LYS A 281 -3.31 -12.45 -21.79
C LYS A 281 -1.89 -11.99 -21.48
N LYS A 282 -0.90 -12.49 -22.21
CA LYS A 282 0.51 -12.26 -21.92
C LYS A 282 0.91 -10.78 -22.01
N LYS A 283 0.35 -10.02 -22.95
CA LYS A 283 0.62 -8.58 -23.11
C LYS A 283 0.14 -7.78 -21.89
N ILE A 284 -1.04 -8.12 -21.37
CA ILE A 284 -1.58 -7.48 -20.15
C ILE A 284 -0.73 -7.82 -18.93
N ALA A 285 -0.36 -9.10 -18.79
CA ALA A 285 0.54 -9.54 -17.73
C ALA A 285 1.89 -8.80 -17.77
N ILE A 286 2.49 -8.61 -18.97
CA ILE A 286 3.72 -7.83 -19.14
C ILE A 286 3.51 -6.40 -18.67
N GLY A 287 2.45 -5.72 -19.09
CA GLY A 287 2.16 -4.34 -18.71
C GLY A 287 1.97 -4.18 -17.22
N LEU A 288 1.15 -5.03 -16.60
CA LEU A 288 0.81 -4.94 -15.17
C LEU A 288 1.97 -5.37 -14.28
N VAL A 289 2.44 -6.60 -14.47
CA VAL A 289 3.44 -7.20 -13.56
C VAL A 289 4.83 -6.65 -13.85
N GLY A 290 5.13 -6.35 -15.12
CA GLY A 290 6.42 -5.78 -15.53
C GLY A 290 6.61 -4.35 -15.02
N SER A 291 5.59 -3.48 -15.12
CA SER A 291 5.68 -2.13 -14.57
C SER A 291 5.79 -2.12 -13.05
N ALA A 292 5.07 -3.02 -12.37
CA ALA A 292 5.17 -3.19 -10.92
C ALA A 292 6.57 -3.68 -10.49
N ALA A 293 7.16 -4.61 -11.25
CA ALA A 293 8.52 -5.09 -11.00
C ALA A 293 9.58 -3.99 -11.23
N LEU A 294 9.41 -3.15 -12.25
CA LEU A 294 10.27 -2.01 -12.49
C LEU A 294 10.17 -0.98 -11.35
N CYS A 295 8.97 -0.71 -10.86
CA CYS A 295 8.74 0.16 -9.71
C CYS A 295 9.44 -0.39 -8.45
N ALA A 296 9.32 -1.69 -8.18
CA ALA A 296 10.02 -2.33 -7.07
C ALA A 296 11.55 -2.26 -7.22
N PHE A 297 12.09 -2.48 -8.43
CA PHE A 297 13.52 -2.38 -8.69
C PHE A 297 14.06 -0.96 -8.46
N VAL A 298 13.40 0.05 -9.00
CA VAL A 298 13.90 1.44 -8.95
C VAL A 298 13.68 2.07 -7.58
N CYS A 299 12.44 2.02 -7.08
CA CYS A 299 12.03 2.76 -5.88
C CYS A 299 11.77 1.87 -4.65
N GLY A 300 11.80 0.54 -4.79
CA GLY A 300 11.46 -0.37 -3.70
C GLY A 300 9.95 -0.43 -3.37
N VAL A 301 9.07 0.14 -4.20
CA VAL A 301 7.61 0.09 -3.97
C VAL A 301 7.07 -1.24 -4.51
N THR A 302 6.63 -2.10 -3.61
CA THR A 302 6.28 -3.49 -3.91
C THR A 302 4.78 -3.75 -3.98
N GLU A 303 3.98 -2.88 -3.40
CA GLU A 303 2.53 -3.02 -3.27
C GLU A 303 1.80 -3.21 -4.63
N PRO A 304 2.17 -2.53 -5.72
CA PRO A 304 1.55 -2.77 -7.02
C PRO A 304 1.74 -4.22 -7.50
N PHE A 305 2.90 -4.81 -7.22
CA PHE A 305 3.17 -6.21 -7.52
C PHE A 305 2.40 -7.15 -6.58
N GLU A 306 2.48 -6.90 -5.28
CA GLU A 306 1.88 -7.74 -4.24
C GLU A 306 0.36 -7.78 -4.33
N PHE A 307 -0.30 -6.61 -4.43
CA PHE A 307 -1.75 -6.53 -4.60
C PHE A 307 -2.23 -7.17 -5.91
N GLY A 308 -1.36 -7.25 -6.93
CA GLY A 308 -1.66 -7.91 -8.18
C GLY A 308 -1.95 -9.41 -8.04
N PHE A 309 -1.33 -10.11 -7.08
CA PHE A 309 -1.47 -11.57 -6.98
C PHE A 309 -1.88 -12.10 -5.60
N MET A 310 -1.67 -11.37 -4.50
CA MET A 310 -1.88 -11.91 -3.15
C MET A 310 -3.32 -12.34 -2.86
N PHE A 311 -4.30 -11.68 -3.47
CA PHE A 311 -5.72 -12.05 -3.32
C PHE A 311 -6.17 -13.15 -4.30
N LEU A 312 -5.42 -13.31 -5.40
CA LEU A 312 -5.68 -14.36 -6.39
C LEU A 312 -5.04 -15.69 -5.98
N ALA A 313 -3.85 -15.63 -5.40
CA ALA A 313 -3.05 -16.77 -4.98
C ALA A 313 -2.46 -16.58 -3.58
N PRO A 314 -3.27 -16.61 -2.49
CA PRO A 314 -2.79 -16.34 -1.13
C PRO A 314 -1.67 -17.29 -0.67
N GLY A 315 -1.72 -18.55 -1.08
CA GLY A 315 -0.65 -19.53 -0.77
C GLY A 315 0.70 -19.14 -1.39
N LEU A 316 0.69 -18.61 -2.62
CA LEU A 316 1.90 -18.09 -3.27
C LEU A 316 2.44 -16.86 -2.55
N TYR A 317 1.53 -16.02 -2.01
CA TYR A 317 1.92 -14.86 -1.21
C TYR A 317 2.63 -15.24 0.10
N VAL A 318 2.17 -16.29 0.78
CA VAL A 318 2.87 -16.83 1.95
C VAL A 318 4.28 -17.34 1.58
N ILE A 319 4.41 -18.05 0.47
CA ILE A 319 5.71 -18.50 -0.06
C ILE A 319 6.62 -17.28 -0.33
N TYR A 320 6.09 -16.24 -0.94
CA TYR A 320 6.78 -14.97 -1.17
C TYR A 320 7.30 -14.36 0.13
N ALA A 321 6.48 -14.28 1.17
CA ALA A 321 6.89 -13.77 2.47
C ALA A 321 7.99 -14.64 3.12
N ILE A 322 7.91 -15.96 3.00
CA ILE A 322 8.95 -16.89 3.48
C ILE A 322 10.27 -16.64 2.78
N LEU A 323 10.26 -16.45 1.47
CA LEU A 323 11.48 -16.13 0.70
C LEU A 323 12.14 -14.85 1.19
N TYR A 324 11.36 -13.80 1.50
CA TYR A 324 11.89 -12.58 2.11
C TYR A 324 12.59 -12.85 3.44
N GLY A 325 11.98 -13.67 4.31
CA GLY A 325 12.58 -14.06 5.59
C GLY A 325 13.92 -14.78 5.40
N ILE A 326 13.96 -15.76 4.50
CA ILE A 326 15.18 -16.53 4.20
C ILE A 326 16.28 -15.62 3.64
N PHE A 327 15.98 -14.82 2.62
CA PHE A 327 16.97 -13.93 2.00
C PHE A 327 17.47 -12.86 2.95
N THR A 328 16.61 -12.31 3.82
CA THR A 328 17.02 -11.35 4.84
C THR A 328 17.97 -11.98 5.86
N THR A 329 17.69 -13.21 6.31
CA THR A 329 18.61 -13.95 7.19
C THR A 329 19.97 -14.17 6.51
N ILE A 330 19.98 -14.67 5.28
CA ILE A 330 21.20 -14.90 4.51
C ILE A 330 21.98 -13.59 4.32
N THR A 331 21.33 -12.54 3.86
CA THR A 331 21.93 -11.22 3.63
C THR A 331 22.58 -10.66 4.89
N THR A 332 21.90 -10.83 6.04
CA THR A 332 22.43 -10.41 7.34
C THR A 332 23.68 -11.21 7.74
N LEU A 333 23.68 -12.53 7.54
CA LEU A 333 24.80 -13.42 7.87
C LEU A 333 26.04 -13.16 6.98
N VAL A 334 25.85 -12.88 5.70
CA VAL A 334 26.95 -12.59 4.76
C VAL A 334 27.59 -11.22 5.05
N GLY A 335 26.88 -10.37 5.82
CA GLY A 335 27.36 -9.04 6.19
C GLY A 335 27.22 -7.99 5.12
N PHE A 336 26.31 -8.16 4.14
CA PHE A 336 25.87 -7.07 3.28
C PHE A 336 25.06 -6.06 4.09
N ARG A 337 25.44 -4.77 4.02
CA ARG A 337 24.72 -3.68 4.70
C ARG A 337 24.48 -2.54 3.72
N ALA A 338 23.20 -2.20 3.57
CA ALA A 338 22.71 -1.04 2.84
C ALA A 338 21.46 -0.52 3.59
N GLY A 339 21.24 0.77 3.54
CA GLY A 339 20.07 1.41 4.16
C GLY A 339 19.17 2.01 3.09
N PHE A 340 17.92 2.20 3.45
CA PHE A 340 16.99 2.98 2.64
C PHE A 340 16.41 4.12 3.47
N SER A 341 16.11 5.21 2.81
CA SER A 341 15.39 6.35 3.41
C SER A 341 13.89 6.15 3.33
N PHE A 342 13.45 5.45 2.30
CA PHE A 342 12.06 5.12 2.03
C PHE A 342 11.86 3.61 1.85
N SER A 343 12.52 2.99 0.86
CA SER A 343 12.40 1.56 0.57
C SER A 343 13.60 1.03 -0.20
N ALA A 344 13.77 -0.31 -0.24
CA ALA A 344 14.95 -0.97 -0.76
C ALA A 344 14.99 -1.06 -2.30
N GLY A 345 15.05 0.08 -2.97
CA GLY A 345 15.24 0.21 -4.41
C GLY A 345 16.65 0.64 -4.81
N ALA A 346 16.89 0.66 -6.12
CA ALA A 346 18.18 1.04 -6.69
C ALA A 346 18.59 2.48 -6.28
N THR A 347 17.65 3.40 -6.18
CA THR A 347 17.88 4.77 -5.74
C THR A 347 18.47 4.83 -4.35
N ASP A 348 17.83 4.18 -3.38
CA ASP A 348 18.30 4.16 -2.00
C ASP A 348 19.61 3.37 -1.84
N LEU A 349 19.81 2.29 -2.61
CA LEU A 349 21.08 1.57 -2.63
C LEU A 349 22.26 2.47 -3.05
N VAL A 350 22.08 3.24 -4.12
CA VAL A 350 23.11 4.16 -4.61
C VAL A 350 23.42 5.21 -3.55
N PHE A 351 22.41 5.86 -2.99
CA PHE A 351 22.61 6.93 -2.01
C PHE A 351 23.17 6.43 -0.68
N SER A 352 22.75 5.25 -0.22
CA SER A 352 23.23 4.69 1.05
C SER A 352 24.61 4.03 0.97
N SER A 353 25.07 3.67 -0.23
CA SER A 353 26.34 2.94 -0.42
C SER A 353 27.59 3.72 0.03
N SER A 354 27.52 5.04 0.11
CA SER A 354 28.58 5.93 0.58
C SER A 354 28.56 6.15 2.10
N LEU A 355 27.54 5.70 2.81
CA LEU A 355 27.40 5.92 4.25
C LEU A 355 28.33 4.99 5.05
N PRO A 356 28.80 5.42 6.26
CA PRO A 356 29.74 4.64 7.05
C PRO A 356 29.27 3.26 7.48
N ALA A 357 27.95 3.07 7.63
CA ALA A 357 27.35 1.78 7.98
C ALA A 357 27.24 0.82 6.78
N ALA A 358 27.36 1.30 5.55
CA ALA A 358 27.30 0.47 4.36
C ALA A 358 28.49 -0.48 4.29
N GLN A 359 28.20 -1.77 4.08
CA GLN A 359 29.24 -2.80 4.03
C GLN A 359 28.98 -3.77 2.89
N LYS A 360 30.05 -4.16 2.19
CA LYS A 360 30.04 -5.16 1.11
C LYS A 360 28.92 -4.90 0.09
N THR A 361 28.68 -3.65 -0.29
CA THR A 361 27.57 -3.25 -1.18
C THR A 361 27.61 -3.94 -2.55
N TRP A 362 28.81 -4.33 -3.01
CA TRP A 362 29.00 -5.14 -4.23
C TRP A 362 28.28 -6.49 -4.18
N MET A 363 28.02 -7.04 -2.97
CA MET A 363 27.32 -8.32 -2.80
C MET A 363 25.85 -8.28 -3.25
N ILE A 364 25.31 -7.10 -3.54
CA ILE A 364 23.98 -7.00 -4.14
C ILE A 364 23.90 -7.80 -5.45
N ILE A 365 24.99 -7.90 -6.20
CA ILE A 365 25.00 -8.64 -7.47
C ILE A 365 24.84 -10.15 -7.24
N PRO A 366 25.72 -10.87 -6.50
CA PRO A 366 25.53 -12.30 -6.29
C PRO A 366 24.25 -12.62 -5.48
N LEU A 367 23.92 -11.83 -4.46
CA LEU A 367 22.69 -12.01 -3.70
C LEU A 367 21.44 -11.75 -4.56
N GLY A 368 21.48 -10.72 -5.40
CA GLY A 368 20.41 -10.40 -6.32
C GLY A 368 20.20 -11.49 -7.37
N ILE A 369 21.26 -11.98 -7.99
CA ILE A 369 21.18 -13.09 -8.95
C ILE A 369 20.56 -14.34 -8.28
N ALA A 370 21.02 -14.67 -7.06
CA ALA A 370 20.44 -15.78 -6.30
C ALA A 370 18.95 -15.54 -5.99
N ALA A 371 18.58 -14.34 -5.56
CA ALA A 371 17.18 -13.98 -5.31
C ALA A 371 16.34 -14.09 -6.59
N PHE A 372 16.81 -13.54 -7.71
CA PHE A 372 16.12 -13.64 -8.99
C PHE A 372 15.84 -15.09 -9.38
N ILE A 373 16.88 -15.95 -9.34
CA ILE A 373 16.76 -17.36 -9.73
C ILE A 373 15.80 -18.09 -8.79
N VAL A 374 15.94 -17.93 -7.47
CA VAL A 374 15.12 -18.64 -6.48
C VAL A 374 13.66 -18.19 -6.59
N PHE A 375 13.37 -16.89 -6.62
CA PHE A 375 12.01 -16.40 -6.78
C PHE A 375 11.41 -16.87 -8.12
N TYR A 376 12.16 -16.77 -9.21
CA TYR A 376 11.70 -17.26 -10.51
C TYR A 376 11.33 -18.73 -10.48
N VAL A 377 12.23 -19.59 -10.00
CA VAL A 377 12.04 -21.05 -9.98
C VAL A 377 10.89 -21.44 -9.07
N VAL A 378 10.87 -20.89 -7.84
CA VAL A 378 9.81 -21.20 -6.85
C VAL A 378 8.45 -20.76 -7.36
N PHE A 379 8.33 -19.54 -7.88
CA PHE A 379 7.08 -19.03 -8.43
C PHE A 379 6.63 -19.85 -9.63
N ARG A 380 7.53 -20.13 -10.56
CA ARG A 380 7.21 -20.94 -11.75
C ARG A 380 6.70 -22.33 -11.38
N ILE A 381 7.39 -23.03 -10.47
CA ILE A 381 6.98 -24.35 -9.98
C ILE A 381 5.63 -24.26 -9.27
N ALA A 382 5.46 -23.33 -8.35
CA ALA A 382 4.23 -23.20 -7.60
C ALA A 382 3.04 -22.88 -8.52
N ILE A 383 3.19 -21.92 -9.44
CA ILE A 383 2.13 -21.53 -10.37
C ILE A 383 1.73 -22.71 -11.28
N THR A 384 2.71 -23.44 -11.84
CA THR A 384 2.43 -24.53 -12.78
C THR A 384 1.93 -25.79 -12.09
N LYS A 385 2.53 -26.16 -10.94
CA LYS A 385 2.19 -27.40 -10.22
C LYS A 385 0.83 -27.34 -9.55
N PHE A 386 0.44 -26.17 -9.01
CA PHE A 386 -0.82 -25.98 -8.28
C PHE A 386 -1.87 -25.23 -9.11
N ASP A 387 -1.61 -24.98 -10.38
CA ASP A 387 -2.46 -24.20 -11.30
C ASP A 387 -2.99 -22.88 -10.67
N LEU A 388 -2.06 -22.15 -10.04
CA LEU A 388 -2.42 -20.93 -9.30
C LEU A 388 -2.86 -19.82 -10.27
N LYS A 389 -3.92 -19.13 -9.91
CA LYS A 389 -4.44 -17.99 -10.67
C LYS A 389 -3.61 -16.76 -10.32
N THR A 390 -2.70 -16.40 -11.20
CA THR A 390 -1.90 -15.17 -11.16
C THR A 390 -2.33 -14.24 -12.29
N PRO A 391 -1.89 -12.98 -12.34
CA PRO A 391 -2.21 -12.08 -13.45
C PRO A 391 -1.91 -12.71 -14.80
N GLY A 392 -2.92 -12.77 -15.68
CA GLY A 392 -2.86 -13.43 -16.97
C GLY A 392 -3.18 -14.94 -16.96
N ARG A 393 -3.56 -15.51 -15.80
CA ARG A 393 -4.01 -16.91 -15.67
C ARG A 393 -5.43 -17.04 -15.13
N GLU A 394 -6.20 -15.97 -15.11
CA GLU A 394 -7.62 -16.01 -14.71
C GLU A 394 -8.43 -16.88 -15.68
N ASP A 395 -9.55 -17.48 -15.16
CA ASP A 395 -10.37 -18.45 -15.90
C ASP A 395 -11.38 -17.83 -16.89
N ASP A 396 -11.23 -16.60 -17.26
CA ASP A 396 -12.09 -15.96 -18.24
C ASP A 396 -11.69 -16.40 -19.66
N ASP A 397 -12.66 -16.96 -20.39
CA ASP A 397 -12.54 -17.42 -21.79
C ASP A 397 -12.52 -16.22 -22.76
N LEU A 398 -11.47 -15.40 -22.70
CA LEU A 398 -11.38 -14.21 -23.54
C LEU A 398 -10.28 -14.35 -24.56
N ASP A 399 -10.68 -14.40 -25.82
CA ASP A 399 -9.78 -14.21 -26.97
C ASP A 399 -9.42 -12.73 -27.08
N GLU A 400 -8.32 -12.35 -26.38
CA GLU A 400 -7.78 -10.98 -26.39
C GLU A 400 -6.88 -10.68 -27.60
N GLU A 401 -6.98 -11.47 -28.67
CA GLU A 401 -6.20 -11.25 -29.91
C GLU A 401 -6.48 -9.88 -30.56
N ASN A 402 -7.55 -9.18 -30.13
CA ASN A 402 -8.01 -7.93 -30.74
C ASN A 402 -7.96 -6.69 -29.81
N ILE A 403 -7.19 -6.71 -28.72
CA ILE A 403 -6.95 -5.45 -27.99
C ILE A 403 -5.92 -4.60 -28.74
N THR A 404 -6.24 -4.18 -29.91
CA THR A 404 -5.69 -2.97 -30.50
C THR A 404 -6.52 -1.82 -29.95
N LEU A 405 -6.06 -1.18 -28.86
CA LEU A 405 -6.51 0.16 -28.47
C LEU A 405 -6.15 1.12 -29.61
N ALA A 406 -6.88 1.04 -30.72
CA ALA A 406 -6.65 1.82 -31.92
C ALA A 406 -7.15 3.26 -31.76
N ASN A 407 -7.87 3.59 -30.66
CA ASN A 407 -8.36 4.94 -30.41
C ASN A 407 -8.19 5.30 -28.93
N ASP A 408 -7.55 6.41 -28.64
CA ASP A 408 -7.55 7.08 -27.33
C ASP A 408 -8.86 7.88 -27.10
N ASP A 409 -9.91 7.60 -27.86
CA ASP A 409 -11.25 8.19 -27.67
C ASP A 409 -12.06 7.39 -26.65
N PHE A 410 -11.73 7.62 -25.39
CA PHE A 410 -12.40 6.97 -24.26
C PHE A 410 -13.87 7.36 -24.12
N THR A 411 -14.24 8.55 -24.61
CA THR A 411 -15.65 9.04 -24.59
C THR A 411 -16.50 8.25 -25.57
N ALA A 412 -16.00 8.03 -26.80
CA ALA A 412 -16.70 7.19 -27.77
C ALA A 412 -16.84 5.74 -27.29
N MET A 413 -15.76 5.17 -26.71
CA MET A 413 -15.79 3.84 -26.13
C MET A 413 -16.82 3.73 -25.00
N ALA A 414 -16.83 4.68 -24.06
CA ALA A 414 -17.77 4.73 -22.95
C ALA A 414 -19.23 4.83 -23.43
N ALA A 415 -19.49 5.64 -24.46
CA ALA A 415 -20.82 5.81 -25.03
C ALA A 415 -21.35 4.50 -25.67
N VAL A 416 -20.52 3.79 -26.45
CA VAL A 416 -20.89 2.51 -27.06
C VAL A 416 -21.11 1.42 -26.00
N ILE A 417 -20.28 1.37 -24.96
CA ILE A 417 -20.47 0.44 -23.83
C ILE A 417 -21.80 0.74 -23.15
N LEU A 418 -22.07 2.01 -22.84
CA LEU A 418 -23.28 2.43 -22.16
C LEU A 418 -24.55 2.10 -22.97
N GLU A 419 -24.51 2.31 -24.27
CA GLU A 419 -25.59 1.91 -25.16
C GLU A 419 -25.82 0.38 -25.17
N GLY A 420 -24.72 -0.39 -25.21
CA GLY A 420 -24.77 -1.86 -25.14
C GLY A 420 -25.22 -2.40 -23.77
N LEU A 421 -25.14 -1.59 -22.72
CA LEU A 421 -25.68 -1.91 -21.39
C LEU A 421 -27.19 -1.60 -21.28
N GLY A 422 -27.81 -1.06 -22.31
CA GLY A 422 -29.23 -0.64 -22.31
C GLY A 422 -29.44 0.78 -21.82
N GLY A 423 -28.42 1.63 -21.90
CA GLY A 423 -28.42 3.05 -21.54
C GLY A 423 -28.15 3.33 -20.06
N SER A 424 -27.97 4.62 -19.73
CA SER A 424 -27.64 5.08 -18.37
C SER A 424 -28.69 4.68 -17.32
N ALA A 425 -29.96 4.62 -17.66
CA ALA A 425 -31.01 4.20 -16.75
C ALA A 425 -30.91 2.73 -16.29
N ASN A 426 -30.19 1.89 -17.04
CA ASN A 426 -29.93 0.51 -16.67
C ASN A 426 -28.69 0.33 -15.78
N VAL A 427 -27.80 1.30 -15.72
CA VAL A 427 -26.59 1.27 -14.90
C VAL A 427 -26.87 1.81 -13.51
N LYS A 428 -26.64 1.00 -12.49
CA LYS A 428 -26.86 1.32 -11.08
C LYS A 428 -25.60 1.84 -10.42
N SER A 429 -24.47 1.21 -10.69
CA SER A 429 -23.16 1.66 -10.21
C SER A 429 -22.06 1.34 -11.22
N ILE A 430 -21.05 2.21 -11.25
CA ILE A 430 -19.85 2.07 -12.06
C ILE A 430 -18.67 2.01 -11.09
N ASP A 431 -17.88 0.95 -11.17
CA ASP A 431 -16.58 0.80 -10.51
C ASP A 431 -15.64 0.13 -11.50
N ASN A 432 -14.34 0.10 -11.20
CA ASN A 432 -13.35 -0.61 -12.01
C ASN A 432 -12.29 -1.27 -11.13
N CYS A 433 -11.69 -2.32 -11.63
CA CYS A 433 -10.40 -2.79 -11.18
C CYS A 433 -9.32 -2.31 -12.15
N ILE A 434 -8.12 -2.86 -12.06
CA ILE A 434 -6.96 -2.41 -12.88
C ILE A 434 -7.20 -2.58 -14.39
N THR A 435 -8.06 -3.54 -14.80
CA THR A 435 -8.28 -3.88 -16.20
C THR A 435 -9.74 -3.98 -16.62
N ARG A 436 -10.71 -3.87 -15.69
CA ARG A 436 -12.13 -4.15 -15.96
C ARG A 436 -13.02 -3.11 -15.35
N LEU A 437 -14.03 -2.68 -16.09
CA LEU A 437 -15.21 -2.04 -15.53
C LEU A 437 -15.99 -3.08 -14.71
N ARG A 438 -16.50 -2.69 -13.57
CA ARG A 438 -17.38 -3.46 -12.70
C ARG A 438 -18.68 -2.69 -12.55
N LEU A 439 -19.74 -3.22 -13.14
CA LEU A 439 -20.99 -2.51 -13.27
C LEU A 439 -22.08 -3.29 -12.55
N GLU A 440 -22.89 -2.61 -11.76
CA GLU A 440 -24.20 -3.13 -11.33
C GLU A 440 -25.28 -2.58 -12.26
N ILE A 441 -26.15 -3.43 -12.70
CA ILE A 441 -27.25 -3.09 -13.63
C ILE A 441 -28.59 -3.50 -13.07
N ASN A 442 -29.65 -2.84 -13.56
CA ASN A 442 -31.01 -3.09 -13.11
C ASN A 442 -31.64 -4.29 -13.84
N ASP A 443 -31.39 -4.46 -15.14
CA ASP A 443 -32.03 -5.49 -15.99
C ASP A 443 -30.98 -6.13 -16.92
N ASP A 444 -30.68 -7.41 -16.67
CA ASP A 444 -29.76 -8.23 -17.46
C ASP A 444 -30.21 -8.47 -18.91
N ASN A 445 -31.51 -8.38 -19.18
CA ASN A 445 -32.08 -8.66 -20.52
C ASN A 445 -31.82 -7.53 -21.52
N LYS A 446 -31.42 -6.36 -21.06
CA LYS A 446 -31.12 -5.18 -21.90
C LYS A 446 -29.73 -5.16 -22.44
N ILE A 447 -28.87 -6.14 -22.08
CA ILE A 447 -27.48 -6.16 -22.45
C ILE A 447 -27.30 -6.69 -23.86
N ASP A 448 -26.69 -5.88 -24.71
CA ASP A 448 -26.22 -6.24 -26.03
C ASP A 448 -24.66 -6.42 -25.97
N GLU A 449 -24.23 -7.68 -25.80
CA GLU A 449 -22.80 -8.02 -25.72
C GLU A 449 -22.06 -7.76 -27.03
N ALA A 450 -22.73 -7.92 -28.19
CA ALA A 450 -22.09 -7.64 -29.48
C ALA A 450 -21.78 -6.15 -29.62
N LYS A 451 -22.69 -5.28 -29.15
CA LYS A 451 -22.49 -3.84 -29.14
C LYS A 451 -21.36 -3.44 -28.16
N ILE A 452 -21.33 -4.02 -26.96
CA ILE A 452 -20.24 -3.74 -26.01
C ILE A 452 -18.88 -4.17 -26.60
N LYS A 453 -18.82 -5.33 -27.26
CA LYS A 453 -17.57 -5.77 -27.92
C LYS A 453 -17.17 -4.86 -29.09
N SER A 454 -18.11 -4.27 -29.81
CA SER A 454 -17.81 -3.33 -30.90
C SER A 454 -17.13 -2.03 -30.42
N SER A 455 -17.19 -1.71 -29.13
CA SER A 455 -16.45 -0.58 -28.52
C SER A 455 -14.93 -0.79 -28.49
N GLY A 456 -14.44 -1.99 -28.79
CA GLY A 456 -13.06 -2.38 -28.58
C GLY A 456 -12.81 -3.01 -27.19
N ALA A 457 -13.86 -3.28 -26.43
CA ALA A 457 -13.76 -4.03 -25.20
C ALA A 457 -13.32 -5.48 -25.49
N ALA A 458 -12.34 -5.98 -24.73
CA ALA A 458 -11.76 -7.29 -24.91
C ALA A 458 -12.70 -8.43 -24.56
N GLY A 459 -13.72 -8.16 -23.73
CA GLY A 459 -14.70 -9.16 -23.37
C GLY A 459 -15.63 -8.75 -22.24
N ILE A 460 -16.60 -9.62 -21.94
CA ILE A 460 -17.64 -9.38 -20.95
C ILE A 460 -17.75 -10.62 -20.06
N ILE A 461 -17.87 -10.40 -18.75
CA ILE A 461 -18.09 -11.46 -17.75
C ILE A 461 -19.33 -11.12 -16.95
N ARG A 462 -20.15 -12.11 -16.68
CA ARG A 462 -21.33 -12.01 -15.80
C ARG A 462 -21.11 -12.81 -14.51
N PRO A 463 -20.56 -12.20 -13.45
CA PRO A 463 -20.25 -12.92 -12.20
C PRO A 463 -21.49 -13.38 -11.43
N GLY A 464 -22.66 -12.82 -11.77
CA GLY A 464 -23.95 -13.13 -11.14
C GLY A 464 -25.02 -12.16 -11.63
N LYS A 465 -26.28 -12.42 -11.28
CA LYS A 465 -27.42 -11.62 -11.71
C LYS A 465 -27.25 -10.16 -11.30
N GLY A 466 -27.47 -9.24 -12.22
CA GLY A 466 -27.34 -7.80 -12.00
C GLY A 466 -25.89 -7.30 -11.93
N ASN A 467 -24.89 -8.13 -12.20
CA ASN A 467 -23.48 -7.74 -12.20
C ASN A 467 -22.83 -8.08 -13.55
N ILE A 468 -22.13 -7.11 -14.12
CA ILE A 468 -21.41 -7.28 -15.38
C ILE A 468 -20.01 -6.69 -15.25
N GLN A 469 -19.02 -7.34 -15.84
CA GLN A 469 -17.67 -6.83 -15.96
C GLN A 469 -17.31 -6.71 -17.43
N VAL A 470 -16.83 -5.53 -17.83
CA VAL A 470 -16.34 -5.27 -19.20
C VAL A 470 -14.85 -5.08 -19.15
N ILE A 471 -14.11 -5.85 -19.93
CA ILE A 471 -12.66 -5.88 -19.93
C ILE A 471 -12.13 -4.85 -20.92
N ILE A 472 -11.40 -3.87 -20.38
CA ILE A 472 -10.83 -2.73 -21.14
C ILE A 472 -9.32 -2.80 -21.21
N GLY A 473 -8.66 -3.33 -20.17
CA GLY A 473 -7.22 -3.28 -20.02
C GLY A 473 -6.73 -2.13 -19.13
N PRO A 474 -5.42 -1.79 -19.16
CA PRO A 474 -4.80 -0.84 -18.21
C PRO A 474 -5.40 0.57 -18.23
N LYS A 475 -6.06 0.96 -19.31
CA LYS A 475 -6.69 2.29 -19.48
C LYS A 475 -8.15 2.34 -18.98
N VAL A 476 -8.61 1.31 -18.27
CA VAL A 476 -10.00 1.18 -17.80
C VAL A 476 -10.49 2.36 -16.96
N GLN A 477 -9.61 3.00 -16.19
CA GLN A 477 -9.97 4.16 -15.38
C GLN A 477 -10.53 5.31 -16.24
N PHE A 478 -9.88 5.60 -17.37
CA PHE A 478 -10.34 6.67 -18.27
C PHE A 478 -11.72 6.38 -18.85
N VAL A 479 -12.00 5.12 -19.18
CA VAL A 479 -13.33 4.71 -19.67
C VAL A 479 -14.39 4.79 -18.56
N ALA A 480 -14.03 4.40 -17.33
CA ALA A 480 -14.92 4.51 -16.17
C ALA A 480 -15.31 5.97 -15.89
N ASP A 481 -14.31 6.87 -15.91
CA ASP A 481 -14.52 8.31 -15.68
C ASP A 481 -15.44 8.92 -16.74
N GLU A 482 -15.28 8.53 -18.02
CA GLU A 482 -16.15 8.99 -19.10
C GLU A 482 -17.57 8.40 -18.98
N MET A 483 -17.71 7.12 -18.61
CA MET A 483 -19.02 6.53 -18.36
C MET A 483 -19.75 7.22 -17.20
N GLU A 484 -19.05 7.58 -16.12
CA GLU A 484 -19.65 8.33 -15.01
C GLU A 484 -20.16 9.71 -15.45
N LYS A 485 -19.44 10.39 -16.38
CA LYS A 485 -19.89 11.67 -16.94
C LYS A 485 -21.14 11.51 -17.79
N LEU A 486 -21.23 10.43 -18.59
CA LEU A 486 -22.38 10.14 -19.45
C LEU A 486 -23.62 9.64 -18.66
N CYS A 487 -23.43 9.17 -17.42
CA CYS A 487 -24.53 8.72 -16.55
C CYS A 487 -25.06 9.83 -15.63
N LYS A 488 -24.43 10.99 -15.59
CA LYS A 488 -24.89 12.18 -14.84
C LYS A 488 -25.87 12.99 -15.66
#